data_7a42d5aa03e588172985ff15425465ce
#
_entry.id   7a42d5aa03e588172985ff15425465ce
#
_cell.length_a   1.000
_cell.length_b   1.000
_cell.length_c   1.000
_cell.angle_alpha   90.00
_cell.angle_beta   90.00
_cell.angle_gamma   90.00
#
_symmetry.space_group_name_H-M   'P 1'
#
loop_
_entity.id
_entity.type
_entity.pdbx_description
1 polymer ?
#
loop_
_entity_poly.entity_id
_entity_poly.type
_entity_poly.pdbx_seq_one_letter_code
_entity_poly.pdbx_strand_id
1 'polypeptide(L)'
;MFYKFDKNNLYWTKDKKKNRVFILLFLLSVTTSFFIGKYTSVIEIEKLIFVNTQTLPIGSQPWVDSFFTKYERDAELYLSQFDSTPIKAGMLRLAAFNAYDSTGIILPVELALAQAQIESSMGTKGRSPKNNPYNIGETDKGTTMWFENTFDGVQAYYFFMCKYYLKCRSLDQLFKNFTNCNDRRYASSTDYEKQISKQYYYIVQYLNKKNSESVE
;
A
#
# COMPACT_ATOMS: atom_id res chain seq x y z
N MET A 1 6.22 -1.73 41.45
CA MET A 1 6.69 -0.73 42.44
C MET A 1 7.27 -1.49 43.61
N PHE A 2 8.53 -1.23 43.99
CA PHE A 2 9.24 -1.98 45.04
C PHE A 2 9.27 -1.17 46.33
N TYR A 3 9.07 -1.87 47.46
CA TYR A 3 9.13 -1.32 48.79
C TYR A 3 10.17 -2.08 49.63
N LYS A 4 10.83 -1.40 50.55
CA LYS A 4 11.75 -1.95 51.52
C LYS A 4 11.14 -1.77 52.89
N PHE A 5 11.11 -2.84 53.69
CA PHE A 5 10.66 -2.76 55.09
C PHE A 5 11.74 -2.15 55.97
N ASP A 6 11.41 -1.06 56.64
CA ASP A 6 12.29 -0.43 57.62
C ASP A 6 12.02 -1.06 59.02
N LYS A 7 12.96 -1.91 59.44
CA LYS A 7 12.84 -2.64 60.72
C LYS A 7 12.89 -1.74 61.95
N ASN A 8 13.48 -0.55 61.86
CA ASN A 8 13.62 0.36 62.98
C ASN A 8 12.35 1.18 63.25
N ASN A 9 11.63 1.48 62.17
CA ASN A 9 10.42 2.31 62.24
C ASN A 9 9.13 1.50 61.94
N LEU A 10 9.24 0.21 61.71
CA LEU A 10 8.13 -0.76 61.49
C LEU A 10 7.17 -0.36 60.36
N TYR A 11 7.66 0.29 59.28
CA TYR A 11 6.85 0.64 58.13
C TYR A 11 7.56 0.34 56.79
N TRP A 12 6.79 0.28 55.73
CA TRP A 12 7.29 0.07 54.39
C TRP A 12 7.66 1.38 53.71
N THR A 13 8.92 1.49 53.28
CA THR A 13 9.41 2.65 52.51
C THR A 13 9.57 2.27 51.03
N LYS A 14 9.38 3.27 50.18
CA LYS A 14 9.60 3.09 48.74
C LYS A 14 11.08 2.84 48.44
N ASP A 15 11.42 1.71 47.87
CA ASP A 15 12.80 1.44 47.42
C ASP A 15 13.09 2.24 46.14
N LYS A 16 13.58 3.45 46.31
CA LYS A 16 13.89 4.40 45.24
C LYS A 16 14.92 3.82 44.24
N LYS A 17 15.89 3.04 44.73
CA LYS A 17 16.96 2.48 43.91
C LYS A 17 16.42 1.36 43.00
N LYS A 18 15.68 0.42 43.53
CA LYS A 18 15.05 -0.67 42.78
C LYS A 18 13.99 -0.15 41.83
N ASN A 19 13.19 0.86 42.21
CA ASN A 19 12.21 1.47 41.34
C ASN A 19 12.87 2.20 40.17
N ARG A 20 14.01 2.87 40.35
CA ARG A 20 14.76 3.51 39.25
C ARG A 20 15.31 2.47 38.27
N VAL A 21 15.89 1.38 38.75
CA VAL A 21 16.38 0.30 37.92
C VAL A 21 15.24 -0.34 37.12
N PHE A 22 14.09 -0.60 37.77
CA PHE A 22 12.92 -1.17 37.08
C PHE A 22 12.39 -0.24 35.98
N ILE A 23 12.28 1.06 36.24
CA ILE A 23 11.88 2.06 35.25
C ILE A 23 12.86 2.08 34.06
N LEU A 24 14.15 2.02 34.35
CA LEU A 24 15.19 2.02 33.31
C LEU A 24 15.14 0.76 32.45
N LEU A 25 14.96 -0.42 33.06
CA LEU A 25 14.78 -1.68 32.34
C LEU A 25 13.47 -1.71 31.51
N PHE A 26 12.40 -1.16 32.06
CA PHE A 26 11.13 -1.04 31.34
C PHE A 26 11.26 -0.11 30.13
N LEU A 27 11.87 1.06 30.29
CA LEU A 27 12.15 1.98 29.18
C LEU A 27 13.04 1.32 28.10
N LEU A 28 14.08 0.58 28.54
CA LEU A 28 14.95 -0.14 27.61
C LEU A 28 14.18 -1.23 26.83
N SER A 29 13.29 -1.97 27.50
CA SER A 29 12.48 -2.99 26.85
C SER A 29 11.47 -2.40 25.87
N VAL A 30 10.86 -1.27 26.18
CA VAL A 30 9.94 -0.56 25.28
C VAL A 30 10.68 0.01 24.08
N THR A 31 11.86 0.60 24.28
CA THR A 31 12.66 1.12 23.15
C THR A 31 13.18 0.01 22.27
N THR A 32 13.68 -1.12 22.82
CA THR A 32 14.13 -2.25 22.03
C THR A 32 12.96 -2.91 21.25
N SER A 33 11.79 -3.06 21.88
CA SER A 33 10.59 -3.56 21.20
C SER A 33 10.13 -2.63 20.08
N PHE A 34 10.23 -1.32 20.28
CA PHE A 34 9.91 -0.33 19.25
C PHE A 34 10.89 -0.39 18.07
N PHE A 35 12.20 -0.50 18.36
CA PHE A 35 13.22 -0.63 17.32
C PHE A 35 13.13 -1.97 16.59
N ILE A 36 12.90 -3.08 17.31
CA ILE A 36 12.70 -4.39 16.70
C ILE A 36 11.43 -4.40 15.84
N GLY A 37 10.31 -3.84 16.33
CA GLY A 37 9.07 -3.73 15.56
C GLY A 37 9.22 -2.86 14.32
N LYS A 38 9.97 -1.75 14.41
CA LYS A 38 10.27 -0.89 13.26
C LYS A 38 11.25 -1.56 12.28
N TYR A 39 12.26 -2.28 12.81
CA TYR A 39 13.23 -2.99 12.00
C TYR A 39 12.61 -4.21 11.31
N THR A 40 11.75 -4.97 11.98
CA THR A 40 11.03 -6.11 11.36
C THR A 40 10.03 -5.64 10.31
N SER A 41 9.33 -4.53 10.53
CA SER A 41 8.45 -3.95 9.49
C SER A 41 9.23 -3.41 8.30
N VAL A 42 10.39 -2.80 8.52
CA VAL A 42 11.30 -2.37 7.44
C VAL A 42 11.91 -3.57 6.72
N ILE A 43 12.33 -4.62 7.45
CA ILE A 43 12.87 -5.85 6.85
C ILE A 43 11.79 -6.63 6.09
N GLU A 44 10.53 -6.65 6.57
CA GLU A 44 9.42 -7.24 5.80
C GLU A 44 9.12 -6.42 4.54
N ILE A 45 9.18 -5.10 4.61
CA ILE A 45 9.04 -4.22 3.44
C ILE A 45 10.25 -4.36 2.53
N GLU A 46 11.49 -4.37 3.06
CA GLU A 46 12.70 -4.61 2.26
C GLU A 46 12.71 -6.01 1.66
N LYS A 47 12.28 -7.07 2.37
CA LYS A 47 12.10 -8.40 1.76
C LYS A 47 11.02 -8.40 0.69
N LEU A 48 9.95 -7.63 0.83
CA LEU A 48 8.93 -7.45 -0.20
C LEU A 48 9.47 -6.66 -1.41
N ILE A 49 10.41 -5.73 -1.19
CA ILE A 49 11.07 -4.95 -2.25
C ILE A 49 12.25 -5.72 -2.87
N PHE A 50 13.00 -6.50 -2.07
CA PHE A 50 14.18 -7.26 -2.52
C PHE A 50 13.88 -8.63 -3.13
N VAL A 51 12.64 -9.09 -3.11
CA VAL A 51 12.28 -10.29 -3.86
C VAL A 51 12.13 -9.93 -5.33
N ASN A 52 13.26 -9.98 -6.00
CA ASN A 52 13.44 -10.26 -7.41
C ASN A 52 13.80 -9.14 -8.37
N THR A 53 15.08 -8.82 -8.39
CA THR A 53 15.81 -8.72 -9.67
C THR A 53 16.31 -10.10 -10.16
N GLN A 54 15.78 -11.21 -9.65
CA GLN A 54 16.05 -12.50 -10.25
C GLN A 54 15.31 -12.59 -11.58
N THR A 55 16.06 -12.73 -12.64
CA THR A 55 15.62 -13.12 -13.98
C THR A 55 14.39 -14.01 -13.91
N LEU A 56 13.30 -13.53 -14.53
CA LEU A 56 12.08 -14.30 -14.74
C LEU A 56 12.47 -15.71 -15.20
N PRO A 57 11.89 -16.79 -14.63
CA PRO A 57 12.11 -18.10 -15.17
C PRO A 57 11.72 -18.04 -16.66
N ILE A 58 12.67 -18.43 -17.51
CA ILE A 58 12.47 -18.62 -18.95
C ILE A 58 11.40 -19.69 -19.08
N GLY A 59 10.15 -19.28 -19.21
CA GLY A 59 8.97 -20.13 -19.17
C GLY A 59 7.69 -19.35 -18.88
N SER A 60 7.70 -18.01 -19.11
CA SER A 60 6.49 -17.20 -19.05
C SER A 60 5.45 -17.81 -20.00
N GLN A 61 4.28 -18.13 -19.49
CA GLN A 61 3.21 -18.64 -20.33
C GLN A 61 2.83 -17.54 -21.33
N PRO A 62 2.67 -17.82 -22.63
CA PRO A 62 2.44 -16.80 -23.65
C PRO A 62 1.26 -15.85 -23.37
N TRP A 63 0.25 -16.32 -22.61
CA TRP A 63 -0.87 -15.49 -22.20
C TRP A 63 -0.48 -14.43 -21.17
N VAL A 64 0.51 -14.70 -20.28
CA VAL A 64 0.98 -13.75 -19.25
C VAL A 64 1.60 -12.56 -19.93
N ASP A 65 2.48 -12.78 -20.91
CA ASP A 65 3.14 -11.70 -21.64
C ASP A 65 2.14 -10.86 -22.44
N SER A 66 1.20 -11.51 -23.15
CA SER A 66 0.17 -10.80 -23.90
C SER A 66 -0.75 -9.99 -22.99
N PHE A 67 -1.13 -10.54 -21.83
CA PHE A 67 -1.94 -9.84 -20.84
C PHE A 67 -1.24 -8.60 -20.30
N PHE A 68 0.00 -8.72 -19.82
CA PHE A 68 0.73 -7.59 -19.25
C PHE A 68 1.17 -6.57 -20.30
N THR A 69 1.32 -6.96 -21.58
CA THR A 69 1.50 -6.02 -22.69
C THR A 69 0.24 -5.20 -22.94
N LYS A 70 -0.92 -5.86 -22.96
CA LYS A 70 -2.21 -5.14 -23.03
C LYS A 70 -2.41 -4.21 -21.83
N TYR A 71 -2.08 -4.68 -20.63
CA TYR A 71 -2.16 -3.93 -19.39
C TYR A 71 -1.36 -2.62 -19.45
N GLU A 72 -0.10 -2.69 -19.93
CA GLU A 72 0.76 -1.53 -20.13
C GLU A 72 0.17 -0.56 -21.16
N ARG A 73 -0.28 -1.06 -22.29
CA ARG A 73 -0.91 -0.25 -23.34
C ARG A 73 -2.14 0.49 -22.83
N ASP A 74 -3.02 -0.19 -22.10
CA ASP A 74 -4.22 0.42 -21.55
C ASP A 74 -3.86 1.50 -20.51
N ALA A 75 -2.84 1.25 -19.70
CA ALA A 75 -2.30 2.25 -18.78
C ALA A 75 -1.76 3.47 -19.54
N GLU A 76 -0.97 3.27 -20.60
CA GLU A 76 -0.39 4.35 -21.40
C GLU A 76 -1.46 5.20 -22.07
N LEU A 77 -2.48 4.56 -22.67
CA LEU A 77 -3.62 5.25 -23.28
C LEU A 77 -4.32 6.18 -22.29
N TYR A 78 -4.51 5.74 -21.06
CA TYR A 78 -5.14 6.59 -20.05
C TYR A 78 -4.21 7.66 -19.51
N LEU A 79 -2.95 7.33 -19.21
CA LEU A 79 -1.96 8.24 -18.65
C LEU A 79 -1.57 9.35 -19.63
N SER A 80 -1.69 9.15 -20.94
CA SER A 80 -1.41 10.15 -21.96
C SER A 80 -2.26 11.43 -21.85
N GLN A 81 -3.34 11.39 -21.07
CA GLN A 81 -4.17 12.58 -20.77
C GLN A 81 -3.55 13.50 -19.71
N PHE A 82 -2.43 13.11 -19.10
CA PHE A 82 -1.83 13.82 -17.97
C PHE A 82 -0.37 14.18 -18.26
N ASP A 83 -0.11 15.44 -18.55
CA ASP A 83 1.21 15.91 -19.00
C ASP A 83 2.32 15.75 -17.93
N SER A 84 1.97 15.75 -16.64
CA SER A 84 2.95 15.83 -15.54
C SER A 84 2.85 14.69 -14.52
N THR A 85 2.15 13.60 -14.84
CA THR A 85 2.06 12.46 -13.91
C THR A 85 3.43 11.79 -13.68
N PRO A 86 3.84 11.54 -12.41
CA PRO A 86 5.02 10.75 -12.13
C PRO A 86 4.81 9.25 -12.38
N ILE A 87 3.55 8.80 -12.52
CA ILE A 87 3.21 7.40 -12.80
C ILE A 87 3.49 7.12 -14.29
N LYS A 88 4.17 6.02 -14.57
CA LYS A 88 4.43 5.54 -15.94
C LYS A 88 3.76 4.18 -16.15
N ALA A 89 3.31 3.91 -17.37
CA ALA A 89 2.64 2.65 -17.72
C ALA A 89 3.49 1.41 -17.39
N GLY A 90 4.79 1.45 -17.72
CA GLY A 90 5.71 0.38 -17.37
C GLY A 90 5.85 0.13 -15.86
N MET A 91 5.72 1.16 -15.00
CA MET A 91 5.69 0.99 -13.55
C MET A 91 4.45 0.20 -13.11
N LEU A 92 3.27 0.53 -13.66
CA LEU A 92 2.01 -0.16 -13.37
C LEU A 92 2.07 -1.62 -13.83
N ARG A 93 2.59 -1.87 -15.04
CA ARG A 93 2.79 -3.22 -15.57
C ARG A 93 3.70 -4.05 -14.66
N LEU A 94 4.87 -3.52 -14.31
CA LEU A 94 5.83 -4.23 -13.47
C LEU A 94 5.31 -4.48 -12.07
N ALA A 95 4.63 -3.50 -11.47
CA ALA A 95 3.99 -3.65 -10.17
C ALA A 95 2.88 -4.70 -10.18
N ALA A 96 2.05 -4.71 -11.23
CA ALA A 96 1.00 -5.72 -11.42
C ALA A 96 1.58 -7.12 -11.57
N PHE A 97 2.63 -7.26 -12.39
CA PHE A 97 3.32 -8.54 -12.58
C PHE A 97 3.92 -9.06 -11.26
N ASN A 98 4.67 -8.22 -10.52
CA ASN A 98 5.28 -8.60 -9.25
C ASN A 98 4.24 -8.98 -8.20
N ALA A 99 3.11 -8.25 -8.14
CA ALA A 99 2.01 -8.57 -7.24
C ALA A 99 1.35 -9.90 -7.64
N TYR A 100 1.13 -10.15 -8.92
CA TYR A 100 0.60 -11.42 -9.44
C TYR A 100 1.53 -12.59 -9.11
N ASP A 101 2.83 -12.46 -9.39
CA ASP A 101 3.83 -13.49 -9.09
C ASP A 101 3.83 -13.89 -7.61
N SER A 102 3.67 -12.91 -6.71
CA SER A 102 3.68 -13.13 -5.27
C SER A 102 2.35 -13.60 -4.67
N THR A 103 1.22 -13.21 -5.26
CA THR A 103 -0.12 -13.40 -4.65
C THR A 103 -1.06 -14.26 -5.49
N GLY A 104 -0.75 -14.48 -6.76
CA GLY A 104 -1.66 -15.09 -7.75
C GLY A 104 -2.85 -14.19 -8.13
N ILE A 105 -2.85 -12.92 -7.69
CA ILE A 105 -3.98 -12.00 -7.88
C ILE A 105 -3.56 -10.85 -8.79
N ILE A 106 -4.39 -10.55 -9.79
CA ILE A 106 -4.20 -9.41 -10.69
C ILE A 106 -5.08 -8.25 -10.21
N LEU A 107 -4.45 -7.11 -9.94
CA LEU A 107 -5.15 -5.85 -9.75
C LEU A 107 -5.51 -5.28 -11.12
N PRO A 108 -6.79 -5.04 -11.45
CA PRO A 108 -7.18 -4.42 -12.71
C PRO A 108 -6.54 -3.05 -12.89
N VAL A 109 -6.06 -2.76 -14.11
CA VAL A 109 -5.42 -1.47 -14.40
C VAL A 109 -6.39 -0.30 -14.19
N GLU A 110 -7.65 -0.51 -14.52
CA GLU A 110 -8.70 0.49 -14.36
C GLU A 110 -8.92 0.87 -12.89
N LEU A 111 -8.82 -0.12 -11.97
CA LEU A 111 -8.92 0.15 -10.54
C LEU A 111 -7.70 0.91 -10.03
N ALA A 112 -6.50 0.52 -10.47
CA ALA A 112 -5.28 1.23 -10.10
C ALA A 112 -5.31 2.68 -10.59
N LEU A 113 -5.70 2.92 -11.83
CA LEU A 113 -5.83 4.26 -12.40
C LEU A 113 -6.93 5.08 -11.69
N ALA A 114 -8.07 4.45 -11.39
CA ALA A 114 -9.17 5.12 -10.69
C ALA A 114 -8.74 5.58 -9.28
N GLN A 115 -8.03 4.75 -8.53
CA GLN A 115 -7.54 5.13 -7.21
C GLN A 115 -6.47 6.22 -7.29
N ALA A 116 -5.48 6.12 -8.18
CA ALA A 116 -4.48 7.17 -8.36
C ALA A 116 -5.13 8.52 -8.73
N GLN A 117 -6.20 8.49 -9.53
CA GLN A 117 -6.95 9.69 -9.89
C GLN A 117 -7.65 10.34 -8.70
N ILE A 118 -8.31 9.54 -7.87
CA ILE A 118 -9.06 10.05 -6.70
C ILE A 118 -8.11 10.50 -5.59
N GLU A 119 -7.07 9.70 -5.30
CA GLU A 119 -6.18 9.94 -4.18
C GLU A 119 -5.26 11.14 -4.38
N SER A 120 -4.79 11.35 -5.61
CA SER A 120 -3.72 12.33 -5.85
C SER A 120 -3.76 13.00 -7.23
N SER A 121 -4.83 12.87 -8.00
CA SER A 121 -4.87 13.32 -9.40
C SER A 121 -3.66 12.78 -10.18
N MET A 122 -3.45 11.49 -10.16
CA MET A 122 -2.31 10.79 -10.77
C MET A 122 -0.94 11.19 -10.18
N GLY A 123 -0.86 11.46 -8.89
CA GLY A 123 0.37 11.87 -8.21
C GLY A 123 0.78 13.32 -8.43
N THR A 124 -0.10 14.15 -9.05
CA THR A 124 0.20 15.57 -9.34
C THR A 124 -0.31 16.52 -8.26
N LYS A 125 -1.31 16.10 -7.49
CA LYS A 125 -1.98 16.90 -6.45
C LYS A 125 -2.21 16.06 -5.20
N GLY A 126 -2.58 16.73 -4.10
CA GLY A 126 -2.94 16.07 -2.86
C GLY A 126 -1.93 16.32 -1.75
N ARG A 127 -2.18 15.69 -0.58
CA ARG A 127 -1.33 15.80 0.62
C ARG A 127 -0.12 14.89 0.58
N SER A 128 -0.17 13.86 -0.25
CA SER A 128 0.88 12.85 -0.32
C SER A 128 2.13 13.35 -1.00
N PRO A 129 3.30 12.87 -0.56
CA PRO A 129 4.53 13.01 -1.31
C PRO A 129 4.35 12.46 -2.73
N LYS A 130 5.03 13.05 -3.70
CA LYS A 130 4.98 12.63 -5.13
C LYS A 130 5.24 11.14 -5.34
N ASN A 131 5.95 10.51 -4.40
CA ASN A 131 6.31 9.10 -4.46
C ASN A 131 5.23 8.16 -3.89
N ASN A 132 4.11 8.68 -3.39
CA ASN A 132 2.98 7.89 -2.88
C ASN A 132 1.67 8.32 -3.55
N PRO A 133 1.46 8.00 -4.83
CA PRO A 133 0.30 8.48 -5.58
C PRO A 133 -1.03 7.87 -5.13
N TYR A 134 -0.99 6.86 -4.26
CA TYR A 134 -2.17 6.16 -3.73
C TYR A 134 -2.47 6.47 -2.27
N ASN A 135 -1.79 7.41 -1.65
CA ASN A 135 -1.93 7.78 -0.23
C ASN A 135 -1.86 6.59 0.74
N ILE A 136 -1.05 5.56 0.42
CA ILE A 136 -0.92 4.38 1.27
C ILE A 136 -0.40 4.80 2.65
N GLY A 137 -1.05 4.24 3.71
CA GLY A 137 -0.67 4.49 5.09
C GLY A 137 -1.03 5.90 5.58
N GLU A 138 -1.81 6.66 4.82
CA GLU A 138 -2.40 7.90 5.34
C GLU A 138 -3.36 7.55 6.48
N THR A 139 -3.18 8.23 7.60
CA THR A 139 -4.05 8.10 8.76
C THR A 139 -4.76 9.42 9.02
N ASP A 140 -5.88 9.38 9.76
CA ASP A 140 -6.60 10.60 10.18
C ASP A 140 -5.71 11.58 10.97
N LYS A 141 -4.55 11.10 11.44
CA LYS A 141 -3.53 11.92 12.11
C LYS A 141 -2.51 12.56 11.16
N GLY A 142 -2.68 12.38 9.85
CA GLY A 142 -1.83 12.97 8.82
C GLY A 142 -0.47 12.30 8.63
N THR A 143 -0.27 11.08 9.15
CA THR A 143 0.93 10.29 8.85
C THR A 143 0.71 9.57 7.53
N THR A 144 1.68 9.68 6.61
CA THR A 144 1.66 9.03 5.30
C THR A 144 2.93 8.22 5.13
N MET A 145 2.87 7.08 4.47
CA MET A 145 4.09 6.35 4.11
C MET A 145 4.88 7.15 3.08
N TRP A 146 6.17 7.22 3.29
CA TRP A 146 7.10 7.84 2.35
C TRP A 146 7.85 6.76 1.57
N PHE A 147 8.08 6.99 0.28
CA PHE A 147 8.85 6.10 -0.59
C PHE A 147 9.99 6.86 -1.26
N GLU A 148 11.08 6.17 -1.55
CA GLU A 148 12.27 6.78 -2.19
C GLU A 148 11.97 7.27 -3.60
N ASN A 149 11.17 6.52 -4.33
CA ASN A 149 10.74 6.84 -5.68
C ASN A 149 9.28 6.46 -5.93
N THR A 150 8.72 6.91 -7.03
CA THR A 150 7.31 6.68 -7.38
C THR A 150 7.01 5.20 -7.61
N PHE A 151 7.96 4.43 -8.17
CA PHE A 151 7.76 3.01 -8.40
C PHE A 151 7.54 2.24 -7.10
N ASP A 152 8.30 2.53 -6.05
CA ASP A 152 8.13 1.89 -4.74
C ASP A 152 6.74 2.14 -4.16
N GLY A 153 6.23 3.36 -4.28
CA GLY A 153 4.86 3.69 -3.87
C GLY A 153 3.79 2.95 -4.69
N VAL A 154 3.99 2.86 -6.01
CA VAL A 154 3.12 2.08 -6.90
C VAL A 154 3.18 0.60 -6.53
N GLN A 155 4.36 0.04 -6.39
CA GLN A 155 4.58 -1.36 -6.03
C GLN A 155 3.93 -1.71 -4.70
N ALA A 156 4.14 -0.89 -3.66
CA ALA A 156 3.54 -1.07 -2.35
C ALA A 156 2.00 -1.07 -2.41
N TYR A 157 1.41 -0.18 -3.22
CA TYR A 157 -0.03 -0.15 -3.45
C TYR A 157 -0.54 -1.45 -4.06
N TYR A 158 0.11 -1.98 -5.10
CA TYR A 158 -0.30 -3.21 -5.75
C TYR A 158 -0.29 -4.40 -4.78
N PHE A 159 0.79 -4.58 -4.02
CA PHE A 159 0.85 -5.60 -2.97
C PHE A 159 -0.22 -5.40 -1.91
N PHE A 160 -0.43 -4.16 -1.48
CA PHE A 160 -1.43 -3.83 -0.48
C PHE A 160 -2.84 -4.22 -0.95
N MET A 161 -3.22 -3.85 -2.16
CA MET A 161 -4.52 -4.17 -2.74
C MET A 161 -4.71 -5.67 -2.94
N CYS A 162 -3.73 -6.35 -3.56
CA CYS A 162 -3.82 -7.78 -3.81
C CYS A 162 -3.89 -8.58 -2.51
N LYS A 163 -3.01 -8.27 -1.52
CA LYS A 163 -2.90 -9.03 -0.27
C LYS A 163 -4.05 -8.80 0.69
N TYR A 164 -4.54 -7.57 0.81
CA TYR A 164 -5.47 -7.20 1.87
C TYR A 164 -6.90 -6.92 1.41
N TYR A 165 -7.13 -6.71 0.12
CA TYR A 165 -8.46 -6.42 -0.44
C TYR A 165 -8.91 -7.51 -1.41
N LEU A 166 -8.24 -7.68 -2.53
CA LEU A 166 -8.65 -8.59 -3.60
C LEU A 166 -8.50 -10.07 -3.25
N LYS A 167 -7.69 -10.40 -2.26
CA LYS A 167 -7.56 -11.80 -1.78
C LYS A 167 -8.88 -12.37 -1.27
N CYS A 168 -9.75 -11.55 -0.73
CA CYS A 168 -10.98 -11.98 -0.07
C CYS A 168 -12.24 -11.29 -0.60
N ARG A 169 -12.11 -10.35 -1.54
CA ARG A 169 -13.24 -9.60 -2.08
C ARG A 169 -13.18 -9.49 -3.60
N SER A 170 -14.33 -9.62 -4.24
CA SER A 170 -14.49 -9.26 -5.64
C SER A 170 -14.56 -7.74 -5.81
N LEU A 171 -14.40 -7.26 -7.05
CA LEU A 171 -14.57 -5.83 -7.38
C LEU A 171 -15.95 -5.32 -7.00
N ASP A 172 -17.01 -6.09 -7.26
CA ASP A 172 -18.38 -5.71 -6.91
C ASP A 172 -18.57 -5.55 -5.40
N GLN A 173 -17.89 -6.37 -4.60
CA GLN A 173 -17.91 -6.25 -3.15
C GLN A 173 -17.15 -5.01 -2.69
N LEU A 174 -16.01 -4.70 -3.31
CA LEU A 174 -15.25 -3.48 -3.02
C LEU A 174 -16.04 -2.22 -3.37
N PHE A 175 -16.76 -2.19 -4.48
CA PHE A 175 -17.57 -1.03 -4.88
C PHE A 175 -18.82 -0.83 -4.00
N LYS A 176 -19.27 -1.87 -3.28
CA LYS A 176 -20.33 -1.74 -2.26
C LYS A 176 -19.80 -1.29 -0.92
N ASN A 177 -18.62 -1.77 -0.55
CA ASN A 177 -17.99 -1.49 0.73
C ASN A 177 -16.48 -1.69 0.61
N PHE A 178 -15.74 -0.61 0.43
CA PHE A 178 -14.28 -0.66 0.19
C PHE A 178 -13.53 -0.98 1.49
N THR A 179 -13.72 -2.23 1.95
CA THR A 179 -13.08 -2.75 3.15
C THR A 179 -12.07 -3.85 2.81
N ASN A 180 -11.03 -3.94 3.60
CA ASN A 180 -10.05 -5.02 3.50
C ASN A 180 -10.60 -6.36 4.05
N CYS A 181 -9.75 -7.40 4.05
CA CYS A 181 -10.09 -8.74 4.56
C CYS A 181 -10.44 -8.78 6.06
N ASN A 182 -10.13 -7.73 6.81
CA ASN A 182 -10.45 -7.57 8.22
C ASN A 182 -11.57 -6.52 8.44
N ASP A 183 -12.37 -6.24 7.44
CA ASP A 183 -13.47 -5.28 7.45
C ASP A 183 -13.09 -3.82 7.79
N ARG A 184 -11.79 -3.47 7.65
CA ARG A 184 -11.35 -2.09 7.80
C ARG A 184 -11.52 -1.34 6.49
N ARG A 185 -12.13 -0.16 6.56
CA ARG A 185 -12.32 0.70 5.40
C ARG A 185 -11.00 1.25 4.89
N TYR A 186 -10.91 1.43 3.57
CA TYR A 186 -9.77 2.09 2.91
C TYR A 186 -9.75 3.59 3.21
N ALA A 187 -10.89 4.23 3.10
CA ALA A 187 -11.05 5.66 3.34
C ALA A 187 -12.13 5.93 4.40
N SER A 188 -11.99 7.04 5.12
CA SER A 188 -12.99 7.50 6.10
C SER A 188 -14.24 8.11 5.47
N SER A 189 -14.13 8.61 4.24
CA SER A 189 -15.27 9.20 3.49
C SER A 189 -16.33 8.15 3.19
N THR A 190 -17.59 8.47 3.46
CA THR A 190 -18.76 7.63 3.16
C THR A 190 -19.09 7.56 1.67
N ASP A 191 -18.59 8.51 0.88
CA ASP A 191 -18.82 8.57 -0.57
C ASP A 191 -17.69 7.92 -1.38
N TYR A 192 -16.69 7.33 -0.71
CA TYR A 192 -15.52 6.78 -1.38
C TYR A 192 -15.88 5.70 -2.40
N GLU A 193 -16.73 4.76 -2.01
CA GLU A 193 -17.18 3.66 -2.85
C GLU A 193 -17.87 4.15 -4.12
N LYS A 194 -18.68 5.19 -4.00
CA LYS A 194 -19.38 5.83 -5.13
C LYS A 194 -18.38 6.52 -6.07
N GLN A 195 -17.40 7.22 -5.50
CA GLN A 195 -16.39 7.93 -6.29
C GLN A 195 -15.51 6.95 -7.06
N ILE A 196 -14.98 5.91 -6.37
CA ILE A 196 -14.09 4.93 -7.00
C ILE A 196 -14.81 4.11 -8.07
N SER A 197 -16.05 3.68 -7.82
CA SER A 197 -16.87 2.96 -8.77
C SER A 197 -17.14 3.82 -10.02
N LYS A 198 -17.55 5.08 -9.84
CA LYS A 198 -17.78 6.01 -10.95
C LYS A 198 -16.50 6.20 -11.80
N GLN A 199 -15.37 6.42 -11.15
CA GLN A 199 -14.10 6.63 -11.84
C GLN A 199 -13.63 5.35 -12.56
N TYR A 200 -13.79 4.19 -11.94
CA TYR A 200 -13.49 2.89 -12.55
C TYR A 200 -14.27 2.68 -13.85
N TYR A 201 -15.60 2.82 -13.81
CA TYR A 201 -16.42 2.63 -15.01
C TYR A 201 -16.17 3.68 -16.09
N TYR A 202 -15.84 4.93 -15.71
CA TYR A 202 -15.40 5.92 -16.67
C TYR A 202 -14.14 5.47 -17.42
N ILE A 203 -13.15 4.96 -16.70
CA ILE A 203 -11.89 4.48 -17.30
C ILE A 203 -12.15 3.26 -18.20
N VAL A 204 -12.97 2.31 -17.75
CA VAL A 204 -13.36 1.15 -18.58
C VAL A 204 -13.98 1.61 -19.92
N GLN A 205 -14.92 2.55 -19.87
CA GLN A 205 -15.56 3.08 -21.08
C GLN A 205 -14.56 3.82 -21.98
N TYR A 206 -13.70 4.63 -21.40
CA TYR A 206 -12.65 5.36 -22.12
C TYR A 206 -11.71 4.39 -22.86
N LEU A 207 -11.20 3.37 -22.16
CA LEU A 207 -10.28 2.39 -22.75
C LEU A 207 -10.96 1.55 -23.84
N ASN A 208 -12.20 1.14 -23.63
CA ASN A 208 -12.95 0.40 -24.65
C ASN A 208 -13.15 1.23 -25.93
N LYS A 209 -13.50 2.51 -25.80
CA LYS A 209 -13.62 3.42 -26.92
C LYS A 209 -12.29 3.59 -27.67
N LYS A 210 -11.18 3.85 -26.94
CA LYS A 210 -9.86 4.04 -27.55
C LYS A 210 -9.33 2.80 -28.22
N ASN A 211 -9.55 1.63 -27.65
CA ASN A 211 -9.16 0.36 -28.25
C ASN A 211 -9.96 0.05 -29.53
N SER A 212 -11.24 0.46 -29.62
CA SER A 212 -12.02 0.30 -30.87
C SER A 212 -11.55 1.25 -31.98
N GLU A 213 -11.20 2.51 -31.64
CA GLU A 213 -10.68 3.49 -32.61
C GLU A 213 -9.30 3.09 -33.18
N SER A 214 -8.53 2.25 -32.52
CA SER A 214 -7.20 1.82 -32.97
C SER A 214 -7.21 0.64 -33.93
N VAL A 215 -8.37 0.02 -34.18
CA VAL A 215 -8.55 -1.17 -35.06
C VAL A 215 -9.07 -0.78 -36.45
N GLU A 216 -9.53 0.47 -36.63
CA GLU A 216 -9.89 1.04 -37.93
C GLU A 216 -8.68 1.73 -38.60
#